data_8f5dcf7ec6f7441bcb1b6419a314a873
#
_entry.id   8f5dcf7ec6f7441bcb1b6419a314a873
#
_cell.length_a   1.000
_cell.length_b   1.000
_cell.length_c   1.000
_cell.angle_alpha   90.00
_cell.angle_beta   90.00
_cell.angle_gamma   90.00
#
_symmetry.space_group_name_H-M   'P 1'
#
loop_
_entity.id
_entity.type
_entity.pdbx_description
1 polymer ?
#
loop_
_entity_poly.entity_id
_entity_poly.type
_entity_poly.pdbx_seq_one_letter_code
_entity_poly.pdbx_strand_id
1 'polypeptide(L)'
;THYCPIEESMNSINDFVLGAPVYLTGKVYNYSENTFMPATENDSTDCICSVKTNGKWNEFVGICVKIDEANKCITFATHGDYLVRVTDTSCYGIGDEVFIDAGELKTLTGQTAITSKIRRTTVGIITAKISDTMLAVFKS
;
A
#
# COMPACT_ATOMS: atom_id res chain seq x y z
N THR A 1 -8.23 5.73 -5.84
CA THR A 1 -6.89 6.19 -5.42
C THR A 1 -6.99 7.22 -4.31
N HIS A 2 -5.98 7.26 -3.43
CA HIS A 2 -5.95 8.15 -2.28
C HIS A 2 -4.60 8.87 -2.23
N TYR A 3 -4.63 10.19 -2.29
CA TYR A 3 -3.47 11.05 -2.14
C TYR A 3 -3.34 11.44 -0.66
N CYS A 4 -2.18 11.16 -0.04
CA CYS A 4 -2.02 11.37 1.39
C CYS A 4 -0.57 11.66 1.78
N PRO A 5 -0.36 12.38 2.90
CA PRO A 5 0.97 12.70 3.39
C PRO A 5 1.67 11.46 3.97
N ILE A 6 2.99 11.45 3.89
CA ILE A 6 3.80 10.52 4.66
C ILE A 6 4.11 11.14 6.03
N GLU A 7 4.27 10.31 7.05
CA GLU A 7 4.70 10.76 8.37
C GLU A 7 6.22 10.75 8.42
N GLU A 8 6.83 11.93 8.26
CA GLU A 8 8.28 12.09 8.06
C GLU A 8 9.12 11.67 9.27
N SER A 9 8.54 11.62 10.47
CA SER A 9 9.27 11.09 11.64
C SER A 9 9.45 9.57 11.59
N MET A 10 8.67 8.87 10.76
CA MET A 10 8.74 7.42 10.59
C MET A 10 9.54 7.02 9.35
N ASN A 11 9.35 7.75 8.23
CA ASN A 11 9.99 7.45 6.95
C ASN A 11 10.38 8.72 6.22
N SER A 12 11.40 8.63 5.37
CA SER A 12 11.68 9.61 4.32
C SER A 12 10.80 9.32 3.11
N ILE A 13 10.49 10.35 2.31
CA ILE A 13 9.80 10.15 1.02
C ILE A 13 10.57 9.19 0.10
N ASN A 14 11.89 9.14 0.23
CA ASN A 14 12.74 8.24 -0.57
C ASN A 14 12.60 6.76 -0.19
N ASP A 15 11.97 6.45 0.94
CA ASP A 15 11.71 5.08 1.34
C ASP A 15 10.50 4.48 0.62
N PHE A 16 9.66 5.33 0.01
CA PHE A 16 8.48 4.89 -0.74
C PHE A 16 8.88 4.52 -2.16
N VAL A 17 8.37 3.38 -2.62
CA VAL A 17 8.70 2.80 -3.92
C VAL A 17 7.42 2.52 -4.68
N LEU A 18 7.37 2.87 -5.97
CA LEU A 18 6.23 2.55 -6.83
C LEU A 18 6.01 1.04 -6.88
N GLY A 19 4.76 0.63 -6.67
CA GLY A 19 4.37 -0.77 -6.65
C GLY A 19 4.54 -1.47 -5.30
N ALA A 20 5.02 -0.78 -4.27
CA ALA A 20 5.21 -1.35 -2.94
C ALA A 20 4.00 -1.11 -2.03
N PRO A 21 3.77 -1.98 -1.03
CA PRO A 21 2.68 -1.79 -0.08
C PRO A 21 2.90 -0.58 0.81
N VAL A 22 1.80 0.05 1.21
CA VAL A 22 1.80 1.14 2.18
C VAL A 22 0.85 0.83 3.34
N TYR A 23 1.12 1.43 4.49
CA TYR A 23 0.48 1.12 5.76
C TYR A 23 0.06 2.39 6.47
N LEU A 24 -1.01 2.34 7.24
CA LEU A 24 -1.47 3.47 8.06
C LEU A 24 -0.56 3.65 9.28
N THR A 25 -0.31 4.91 9.63
CA THR A 25 0.51 5.26 10.81
C THR A 25 -0.31 5.32 12.11
N GLY A 26 -1.64 5.45 11.99
CA GLY A 26 -2.51 5.79 13.12
C GLY A 26 -2.51 7.27 13.46
N LYS A 27 -1.82 8.09 12.69
CA LYS A 27 -1.79 9.54 12.85
C LYS A 27 -2.51 10.21 11.70
N VAL A 28 -2.94 11.44 11.92
CA VAL A 28 -3.50 12.31 10.89
C VAL A 28 -2.62 13.53 10.71
N TYR A 29 -2.62 14.08 9.51
CA TYR A 29 -2.01 15.38 9.22
C TYR A 29 -3.10 16.44 9.27
N ASN A 30 -2.90 17.46 10.10
CA ASN A 30 -3.80 18.58 10.21
C ASN A 30 -3.30 19.72 9.33
N TYR A 31 -4.01 19.99 8.24
CA TYR A 31 -3.62 21.04 7.28
C TYR A 31 -3.72 22.45 7.88
N SER A 32 -4.64 22.68 8.82
CA SER A 32 -4.79 23.98 9.46
C SER A 32 -3.60 24.31 10.37
N GLU A 33 -3.03 23.30 11.02
CA GLU A 33 -1.92 23.49 11.97
C GLU A 33 -0.56 23.05 11.37
N ASN A 34 -0.56 22.38 10.21
CA ASN A 34 0.63 21.83 9.58
C ASN A 34 1.40 20.86 10.49
N THR A 35 0.68 20.02 11.23
CA THR A 35 1.26 19.05 12.16
C THR A 35 0.67 17.65 11.99
N PHE A 36 1.46 16.64 12.34
CA PHE A 36 0.97 15.27 12.53
C PHE A 36 0.55 15.09 13.99
N MET A 37 -0.59 14.46 14.20
CA MET A 37 -1.17 14.24 15.52
C MET A 37 -1.89 12.90 15.58
N PRO A 38 -2.07 12.31 16.78
CA PRO A 38 -2.93 11.14 16.92
C PRO A 38 -4.36 11.46 16.48
N ALA A 39 -5.00 10.51 15.80
CA ALA A 39 -6.40 10.68 15.39
C ALA A 39 -7.32 10.73 16.63
N THR A 40 -8.30 11.63 16.60
CA THR A 40 -9.32 11.75 17.64
C THR A 40 -10.71 11.84 16.98
N GLU A 41 -11.76 11.57 17.74
CA GLU A 41 -13.14 11.67 17.24
C GLU A 41 -13.58 13.10 16.90
N ASN A 42 -12.81 14.10 17.34
CA ASN A 42 -13.08 15.50 17.07
C ASN A 42 -12.29 16.07 15.89
N ASP A 43 -11.53 15.23 15.18
CA ASP A 43 -10.76 15.67 14.03
C ASP A 43 -11.71 16.18 12.94
N SER A 44 -11.37 17.33 12.38
CA SER A 44 -12.14 17.99 11.34
C SER A 44 -11.84 17.41 9.96
N THR A 45 -12.56 17.92 8.95
CA THR A 45 -12.31 17.59 7.54
C THR A 45 -10.94 18.08 7.05
N ASP A 46 -10.25 18.92 7.82
CA ASP A 46 -8.90 19.38 7.51
C ASP A 46 -7.82 18.34 7.86
N CYS A 47 -8.21 17.23 8.47
CA CYS A 47 -7.28 16.16 8.86
C CYS A 47 -7.36 15.01 7.87
N ILE A 48 -6.20 14.47 7.50
CA ILE A 48 -6.09 13.32 6.60
C ILE A 48 -5.12 12.29 7.17
N CYS A 49 -5.48 11.02 7.04
CA CYS A 49 -4.62 9.92 7.50
C CYS A 49 -3.27 9.94 6.81
N SER A 50 -2.23 9.62 7.55
CA SER A 50 -0.87 9.51 7.02
C SER A 50 -0.43 8.06 6.87
N VAL A 51 0.59 7.84 6.05
CA VAL A 51 1.07 6.51 5.68
C VAL A 51 2.56 6.33 5.93
N LYS A 52 2.97 5.07 6.05
CA LYS A 52 4.35 4.62 6.25
C LYS A 52 4.65 3.42 5.34
N THR A 53 5.93 3.07 5.19
CA THR A 53 6.37 1.97 4.31
C THR A 53 6.24 0.59 4.93
N ASN A 54 6.26 0.48 6.24
CA ASN A 54 6.19 -0.80 6.96
C ASN A 54 5.17 -0.73 8.07
N GLY A 55 4.48 -1.81 8.30
CA GLY A 55 3.51 -1.90 9.37
C GLY A 55 2.99 -3.31 9.57
N LYS A 56 2.08 -3.46 10.51
CA LYS A 56 1.39 -4.72 10.75
C LYS A 56 0.39 -4.97 9.62
N TRP A 57 0.03 -6.24 9.41
CA TRP A 57 -0.91 -6.62 8.36
C TRP A 57 -2.25 -5.87 8.43
N ASN A 58 -2.74 -5.57 9.64
CA ASN A 58 -4.00 -4.85 9.83
C ASN A 58 -3.89 -3.35 9.55
N GLU A 59 -2.68 -2.81 9.39
CA GLU A 59 -2.42 -1.43 9.01
C GLU A 59 -2.27 -1.26 7.49
N PHE A 60 -2.15 -2.36 6.75
CA PHE A 60 -2.04 -2.34 5.29
C PHE A 60 -3.27 -1.67 4.65
N VAL A 61 -3.04 -0.75 3.70
CA VAL A 61 -4.14 -0.04 3.02
C VAL A 61 -4.11 -0.11 1.51
N GLY A 62 -2.97 -0.37 0.90
CA GLY A 62 -2.90 -0.42 -0.56
C GLY A 62 -1.48 -0.41 -1.10
N ILE A 63 -1.37 -0.14 -2.38
CA ILE A 63 -0.11 -0.15 -3.13
C ILE A 63 0.20 1.27 -3.60
N CYS A 64 1.44 1.71 -3.40
CA CYS A 64 1.91 3.01 -3.84
C CYS A 64 1.93 3.07 -5.37
N VAL A 65 1.19 4.00 -5.96
CA VAL A 65 1.09 4.17 -7.42
C VAL A 65 1.68 5.48 -7.91
N LYS A 66 1.92 6.44 -7.02
CA LYS A 66 2.51 7.72 -7.37
C LYS A 66 3.22 8.34 -6.17
N ILE A 67 4.36 8.98 -6.42
CA ILE A 67 5.17 9.65 -5.39
C ILE A 67 5.28 11.12 -5.74
N ASP A 68 4.90 11.98 -4.80
CA ASP A 68 5.04 13.44 -4.90
C ASP A 68 6.11 13.90 -3.92
N GLU A 69 7.36 13.96 -4.37
CA GLU A 69 8.50 14.31 -3.53
C GLU A 69 8.42 15.75 -3.01
N ALA A 70 7.92 16.66 -3.81
CA ALA A 70 7.86 18.09 -3.45
C ALA A 70 6.95 18.33 -2.24
N ASN A 71 5.81 17.63 -2.19
CA ASN A 71 4.81 17.80 -1.12
C ASN A 71 4.90 16.72 -0.04
N LYS A 72 5.85 15.80 -0.14
CA LYS A 72 6.00 14.68 0.80
C LYS A 72 4.71 13.87 0.95
N CYS A 73 4.08 13.59 -0.19
CA CYS A 73 2.84 12.82 -0.28
C CYS A 73 3.01 11.66 -1.25
N ILE A 74 2.17 10.66 -1.08
CA ILE A 74 2.06 9.57 -2.05
C ILE A 74 0.60 9.37 -2.42
N THR A 75 0.37 8.67 -3.53
CA THR A 75 -0.96 8.15 -3.89
C THR A 75 -0.91 6.64 -3.79
N PHE A 76 -1.89 6.04 -3.12
CA PHE A 76 -2.03 4.59 -3.10
C PHE A 76 -3.35 4.16 -3.72
N ALA A 77 -3.34 2.96 -4.32
CA ALA A 77 -4.53 2.33 -4.89
C ALA A 77 -4.99 1.19 -3.98
N THR A 78 -6.32 1.02 -3.88
CA THR A 78 -6.96 -0.06 -3.11
C THR A 78 -7.67 -1.05 -4.02
N HIS A 79 -7.96 -0.66 -5.25
CA HIS A 79 -8.66 -1.47 -6.26
C HIS A 79 -8.39 -0.93 -7.66
N GLY A 80 -8.89 -1.62 -8.68
CA GLY A 80 -8.67 -1.28 -10.08
C GLY A 80 -7.39 -1.91 -10.63
N ASP A 81 -6.86 -1.34 -11.69
CA ASP A 81 -5.61 -1.78 -12.31
C ASP A 81 -4.43 -1.00 -11.77
N TYR A 82 -3.38 -1.69 -11.35
CA TYR A 82 -2.16 -1.04 -10.89
C TYR A 82 -0.95 -1.97 -10.98
N LEU A 83 0.22 -1.41 -10.78
CA LEU A 83 1.48 -2.17 -10.83
C LEU A 83 1.94 -2.52 -9.41
N VAL A 84 2.47 -3.74 -9.26
CA VAL A 84 3.05 -4.23 -8.01
C VAL A 84 4.48 -4.63 -8.25
N ARG A 85 5.40 -4.11 -7.44
CA ARG A 85 6.82 -4.44 -7.52
C ARG A 85 7.11 -5.73 -6.77
N VAL A 86 7.87 -6.60 -7.42
CA VAL A 86 8.34 -7.87 -6.83
C VAL A 86 9.83 -8.04 -7.10
N THR A 87 10.46 -8.98 -6.43
CA THR A 87 11.87 -9.29 -6.64
C THR A 87 12.10 -10.01 -7.96
N ASP A 88 11.21 -10.93 -8.33
CA ASP A 88 11.32 -11.74 -9.54
C ASP A 88 9.94 -12.19 -10.01
N THR A 89 9.52 -11.69 -11.18
CA THR A 89 8.21 -12.01 -11.75
C THR A 89 8.10 -13.47 -12.20
N SER A 90 9.21 -14.20 -12.38
CA SER A 90 9.19 -15.61 -12.77
C SER A 90 8.57 -16.52 -11.71
N CYS A 91 8.48 -16.05 -10.45
CA CYS A 91 7.87 -16.79 -9.35
C CYS A 91 6.33 -16.77 -9.38
N TYR A 92 5.74 -16.03 -10.31
CA TYR A 92 4.29 -15.81 -10.37
C TYR A 92 3.72 -16.22 -11.72
N GLY A 93 2.44 -16.59 -11.73
CA GLY A 93 1.71 -16.95 -12.95
C GLY A 93 0.57 -15.96 -13.24
N ILE A 94 0.29 -15.75 -14.53
CA ILE A 94 -0.89 -14.98 -14.94
C ILE A 94 -2.15 -15.68 -14.42
N GLY A 95 -3.04 -14.90 -13.80
CA GLY A 95 -4.26 -15.42 -13.17
C GLY A 95 -4.11 -15.79 -11.70
N ASP A 96 -2.89 -15.76 -11.16
CA ASP A 96 -2.69 -16.01 -9.73
C ASP A 96 -3.30 -14.88 -8.91
N GLU A 97 -4.04 -15.26 -7.86
CA GLU A 97 -4.51 -14.33 -6.85
C GLU A 97 -3.43 -14.16 -5.79
N VAL A 98 -3.15 -12.92 -5.40
CA VAL A 98 -1.98 -12.57 -4.58
C VAL A 98 -2.36 -11.68 -3.39
N PHE A 99 -1.56 -11.80 -2.33
CA PHE A 99 -1.69 -11.00 -1.12
C PHE A 99 -0.31 -10.61 -0.57
N ILE A 100 -0.28 -9.64 0.34
CA ILE A 100 0.96 -9.20 0.99
C ILE A 100 1.13 -9.92 2.32
N ASP A 101 2.31 -10.52 2.52
CA ASP A 101 2.71 -11.10 3.80
C ASP A 101 4.15 -10.71 4.10
N ALA A 102 4.37 -10.07 5.25
CA ALA A 102 5.69 -9.58 5.66
C ALA A 102 6.37 -8.71 4.59
N GLY A 103 5.60 -7.86 3.92
CA GLY A 103 6.09 -6.97 2.87
C GLY A 103 6.33 -7.63 1.52
N GLU A 104 6.10 -8.91 1.39
CA GLU A 104 6.29 -9.67 0.15
C GLU A 104 4.95 -10.09 -0.46
N LEU A 105 4.93 -10.22 -1.79
CA LEU A 105 3.78 -10.71 -2.52
C LEU A 105 3.78 -12.23 -2.52
N LYS A 106 2.67 -12.84 -2.08
CA LYS A 106 2.49 -14.29 -2.04
C LYS A 106 1.21 -14.70 -2.78
N THR A 107 1.22 -15.89 -3.34
CA THR A 107 0.04 -16.45 -4.03
C THR A 107 -0.90 -17.12 -3.03
N LEU A 108 -2.21 -17.00 -3.30
CA LEU A 108 -3.24 -17.72 -2.53
C LEU A 108 -3.24 -19.23 -2.84
N THR A 109 -2.74 -19.63 -4.00
CA THR A 109 -2.60 -21.03 -4.38
C THR A 109 -1.71 -21.76 -3.39
N GLY A 110 -2.20 -22.86 -2.84
CA GLY A 110 -1.48 -23.64 -1.84
C GLY A 110 -1.74 -23.20 -0.40
N GLN A 111 -2.50 -22.13 -0.17
CA GLN A 111 -2.96 -21.79 1.18
C GLN A 111 -4.06 -22.76 1.61
N THR A 112 -3.93 -23.32 2.81
CA THR A 112 -4.89 -24.28 3.35
C THR A 112 -6.19 -23.65 3.79
N ALA A 113 -6.17 -22.36 4.13
CA ALA A 113 -7.36 -21.61 4.54
C ALA A 113 -7.20 -20.14 4.21
N ILE A 114 -8.31 -19.48 3.84
CA ILE A 114 -8.34 -18.02 3.66
C ILE A 114 -8.72 -17.39 4.99
N THR A 115 -7.72 -16.81 5.65
CA THR A 115 -7.89 -16.15 6.95
C THR A 115 -8.32 -14.70 6.78
N SER A 116 -8.75 -14.06 7.86
CA SER A 116 -9.03 -12.60 7.87
C SER A 116 -7.80 -11.79 7.49
N LYS A 117 -6.61 -12.24 7.90
CA LYS A 117 -5.34 -11.60 7.55
C LYS A 117 -5.14 -11.63 6.02
N ILE A 118 -5.31 -12.77 5.38
CA ILE A 118 -5.14 -12.92 3.92
C ILE A 118 -6.16 -12.04 3.19
N ARG A 119 -7.43 -12.06 3.59
CA ARG A 119 -8.48 -11.21 2.98
C ARG A 119 -8.13 -9.73 3.08
N ARG A 120 -7.67 -9.30 4.23
CA ARG A 120 -7.32 -7.90 4.51
C ARG A 120 -6.14 -7.42 3.68
N THR A 121 -5.21 -8.31 3.34
CA THR A 121 -3.97 -8.02 2.62
C THR A 121 -3.99 -8.44 1.15
N THR A 122 -5.12 -8.88 0.62
CA THR A 122 -5.27 -9.26 -0.79
C THR A 122 -5.04 -8.05 -1.69
N VAL A 123 -4.26 -8.28 -2.75
CA VAL A 123 -3.84 -7.26 -3.71
C VAL A 123 -4.61 -7.40 -5.03
N GLY A 124 -4.97 -8.61 -5.41
CA GLY A 124 -5.76 -8.88 -6.61
C GLY A 124 -5.25 -10.05 -7.43
N ILE A 125 -5.52 -10.00 -8.73
CA ILE A 125 -5.19 -11.06 -9.69
C ILE A 125 -4.12 -10.53 -10.64
N ILE A 126 -3.06 -11.31 -10.88
CA ILE A 126 -2.00 -10.97 -11.83
C ILE A 126 -2.55 -11.05 -13.26
N THR A 127 -2.49 -9.92 -13.98
CA THR A 127 -2.99 -9.84 -15.36
C THR A 127 -1.88 -9.82 -16.40
N ALA A 128 -0.68 -9.37 -16.05
CA ALA A 128 0.46 -9.33 -16.96
C ALA A 128 1.78 -9.24 -16.21
N LYS A 129 2.86 -9.67 -16.84
CA LYS A 129 4.23 -9.45 -16.37
C LYS A 129 4.85 -8.33 -17.20
N ILE A 130 5.05 -7.17 -16.58
CA ILE A 130 5.51 -5.96 -17.29
C ILE A 130 7.03 -5.98 -17.47
N SER A 131 7.75 -6.44 -16.45
CA SER A 131 9.21 -6.56 -16.48
C SER A 131 9.63 -7.67 -15.49
N ASP A 132 10.93 -7.85 -15.29
CA ASP A 132 11.44 -8.84 -14.34
C ASP A 132 11.06 -8.53 -12.88
N THR A 133 10.68 -7.28 -12.58
CA THR A 133 10.39 -6.81 -11.22
C THR A 133 9.02 -6.14 -11.07
N MET A 134 8.19 -6.16 -12.11
CA MET A 134 6.91 -5.46 -12.07
C MET A 134 5.78 -6.31 -12.66
N LEU A 135 4.72 -6.50 -11.88
CA LEU A 135 3.50 -7.20 -12.28
C LEU A 135 2.36 -6.20 -12.44
N ALA A 136 1.51 -6.42 -13.46
CA ALA A 136 0.21 -5.74 -13.52
C ALA A 136 -0.80 -6.59 -12.75
N VAL A 137 -1.60 -5.92 -11.91
CA VAL A 137 -2.57 -6.57 -11.03
C VAL A 137 -3.92 -5.85 -11.15
N PHE A 138 -5.00 -6.62 -11.10
CA PHE A 138 -6.36 -6.11 -11.07
C PHE A 138 -7.06 -6.54 -9.79
N LYS A 139 -7.67 -5.60 -9.08
CA LYS A 139 -8.54 -5.85 -7.93
C LYS A 139 -9.91 -5.24 -8.15
N SER A 140 -10.92 -6.08 -8.11
CA SER A 140 -12.32 -5.65 -8.23
C SER A 140 -12.83 -4.91 -6.99
#